data_9218ee579c261ae0ddc25f90014f59f6
#
_entry.id   9218ee579c261ae0ddc25f90014f59f6
#
_cell.length_a   1.000
_cell.length_b   1.000
_cell.length_c   1.000
_cell.angle_alpha   90.00
_cell.angle_beta   90.00
_cell.angle_gamma   90.00
#
_symmetry.space_group_name_H-M   'P 1'
#
loop_
_entity.id
_entity.type
_entity.pdbx_description
1 polymer ?
#
loop_
_entity_poly.entity_id
_entity_poly.type
_entity_poly.pdbx_seq_one_letter_code
_entity_poly.pdbx_strand_id
1 'polypeptide(L)'
;MKSRDTLMRLKRFQVEEKRRRVRQIETMVAEFTRMAIDLDREIVNEERRTGISDPAHFAYPTYARAAIARRDNLKRSIDDLTGQIEQAKAAEEEAQAELAKYESLEGREKAIERAVESAARL
;
A
#
# COMPACT_ATOMS: atom_id res chain seq x y z
N MET A 1 20.91 9.05 -25.98
CA MET A 1 22.06 9.47 -25.14
C MET A 1 22.00 8.76 -23.79
N LYS A 2 23.17 8.39 -23.27
CA LYS A 2 23.28 7.63 -22.01
C LYS A 2 22.61 8.33 -20.82
N SER A 3 22.73 9.65 -20.72
CA SER A 3 22.14 10.42 -19.60
C SER A 3 20.61 10.40 -19.64
N ARG A 4 20.01 10.48 -20.82
CA ARG A 4 18.57 10.37 -21.01
C ARG A 4 18.07 8.99 -20.62
N ASP A 5 18.76 7.93 -21.09
CA ASP A 5 18.42 6.55 -20.77
C ASP A 5 18.53 6.27 -19.26
N THR A 6 19.57 6.80 -18.63
CA THR A 6 19.77 6.68 -17.18
C THR A 6 18.64 7.36 -16.41
N LEU A 7 18.23 8.55 -16.83
CA LEU A 7 17.11 9.27 -16.22
C LEU A 7 15.80 8.49 -16.35
N MET A 8 15.55 7.93 -17.53
CA MET A 8 14.34 7.12 -17.75
C MET A 8 14.31 5.88 -16.88
N ARG A 9 15.44 5.20 -16.72
CA ARG A 9 15.56 4.05 -15.82
C ARG A 9 15.27 4.44 -14.38
N LEU A 10 15.80 5.60 -13.95
CA LEU A 10 15.54 6.11 -12.61
C LEU A 10 14.06 6.37 -12.39
N LYS A 11 13.39 7.02 -13.35
CA LYS A 11 11.96 7.31 -13.24
C LYS A 11 11.11 6.03 -13.19
N ARG A 12 11.45 5.03 -14.00
CA ARG A 12 10.79 3.72 -13.96
C ARG A 12 11.02 3.01 -12.63
N PHE A 13 12.22 3.07 -12.11
CA PHE A 13 12.57 2.52 -10.81
C PHE A 13 11.75 3.17 -9.70
N GLN A 14 11.61 4.50 -9.73
CA GLN A 14 10.82 5.23 -8.73
C GLN A 14 9.36 4.78 -8.74
N VAL A 15 8.77 4.58 -9.91
CA VAL A 15 7.40 4.04 -10.02
C VAL A 15 7.30 2.66 -9.38
N GLU A 16 8.24 1.76 -9.68
CA GLU A 16 8.25 0.40 -9.13
C GLU A 16 8.40 0.41 -7.60
N GLU A 17 9.24 1.30 -7.06
CA GLU A 17 9.39 1.46 -5.62
C GLU A 17 8.08 1.92 -4.97
N LYS A 18 7.37 2.86 -5.58
CA LYS A 18 6.07 3.33 -5.06
C LYS A 18 5.00 2.25 -5.12
N ARG A 19 4.96 1.46 -6.19
CA ARG A 19 4.07 0.30 -6.31
C ARG A 19 4.35 -0.74 -5.23
N ARG A 20 5.62 -1.02 -5.00
CA ARG A 20 6.03 -1.98 -3.96
C ARG A 20 5.56 -1.52 -2.58
N ARG A 21 5.69 -0.23 -2.30
CA ARG A 21 5.23 0.33 -1.02
C ARG A 21 3.73 0.13 -0.83
N VAL A 22 2.93 0.40 -1.85
CA VAL A 22 1.48 0.17 -1.80
C VAL A 22 1.18 -1.29 -1.48
N ARG A 23 1.81 -2.23 -2.20
CA ARG A 23 1.60 -3.66 -1.98
C ARG A 23 2.01 -4.11 -0.58
N GLN A 24 3.11 -3.59 -0.05
CA GLN A 24 3.56 -3.90 1.31
C GLN A 24 2.52 -3.51 2.34
N ILE A 25 1.98 -2.31 2.23
CA ILE A 25 0.97 -1.82 3.18
C ILE A 25 -0.32 -2.62 3.04
N GLU A 26 -0.75 -2.90 1.81
CA GLU A 26 -1.95 -3.73 1.57
C GLU A 26 -1.81 -5.13 2.18
N THR A 27 -0.62 -5.73 2.08
CA THR A 27 -0.34 -7.01 2.70
C THR A 27 -0.44 -6.94 4.22
N MET A 28 0.09 -5.88 4.83
CA MET A 28 0.00 -5.67 6.28
C MET A 28 -1.46 -5.53 6.73
N VAL A 29 -2.27 -4.78 5.98
CA VAL A 29 -3.70 -4.63 6.27
C VAL A 29 -4.41 -5.97 6.22
N ALA A 30 -4.12 -6.78 5.19
CA ALA A 30 -4.72 -8.11 5.04
C ALA A 30 -4.36 -9.02 6.20
N GLU A 31 -3.10 -9.03 6.63
CA GLU A 31 -2.63 -9.83 7.77
C GLU A 31 -3.29 -9.39 9.07
N PHE A 32 -3.32 -8.10 9.35
CA PHE A 32 -3.93 -7.57 10.57
C PHE A 32 -5.44 -7.80 10.60
N THR A 33 -6.10 -7.71 9.46
CA THR A 33 -7.53 -8.00 9.33
C THR A 33 -7.81 -9.46 9.67
N ARG A 34 -6.98 -10.37 9.18
CA ARG A 34 -7.10 -11.80 9.49
C ARG A 34 -6.93 -12.06 10.99
N MET A 35 -5.91 -11.43 11.59
CA MET A 35 -5.66 -11.56 13.03
C MET A 35 -6.84 -11.04 13.84
N ALA A 36 -7.44 -9.93 13.44
CA ALA A 36 -8.60 -9.34 14.11
C ALA A 36 -9.81 -10.27 14.02
N ILE A 37 -10.03 -10.89 12.86
CA ILE A 37 -11.13 -11.87 12.66
C ILE A 37 -10.91 -13.09 13.56
N ASP A 38 -9.69 -13.60 13.65
CA ASP A 38 -9.38 -14.73 14.51
C ASP A 38 -9.63 -14.40 15.98
N LEU A 39 -9.27 -13.19 16.42
CA LEU A 39 -9.56 -12.72 17.78
C LEU A 39 -11.06 -12.62 18.04
N ASP A 40 -11.85 -12.14 17.07
CA ASP A 40 -13.31 -12.10 17.20
C ASP A 40 -13.89 -13.51 17.42
N ARG A 41 -13.37 -14.51 16.72
CA ARG A 41 -13.79 -15.90 16.91
C ARG A 41 -13.43 -16.43 18.29
N GLU A 42 -12.24 -16.12 18.76
CA GLU A 42 -11.79 -16.51 20.11
C GLU A 42 -12.67 -15.88 21.19
N ILE A 43 -13.03 -14.62 21.04
CA ILE A 43 -13.91 -13.90 21.95
C ILE A 43 -15.28 -14.59 22.01
N VAL A 44 -15.88 -14.84 20.87
CA VAL A 44 -17.19 -15.52 20.78
C VAL A 44 -17.13 -16.90 21.42
N ASN A 45 -16.08 -17.67 21.16
CA ASN A 45 -15.91 -19.01 21.71
C ASN A 45 -15.81 -18.97 23.25
N GLU A 46 -15.03 -18.03 23.79
CA GLU A 46 -14.91 -17.87 25.24
C GLU A 46 -16.23 -17.44 25.88
N GLU A 47 -16.96 -16.52 25.26
CA GLU A 47 -18.27 -16.08 25.74
C GLU A 47 -19.27 -17.23 25.76
N ARG A 48 -19.26 -18.08 24.72
CA ARG A 48 -20.12 -19.28 24.67
C ARG A 48 -19.74 -20.29 25.73
N ARG A 49 -18.45 -20.50 25.95
CA ARG A 49 -17.96 -21.45 26.95
C ARG A 49 -18.36 -21.05 28.36
N THR A 50 -18.33 -19.78 28.69
CA THR A 50 -18.64 -19.29 30.04
C THR A 50 -20.11 -18.91 30.22
N GLY A 51 -20.84 -18.67 29.13
CA GLY A 51 -22.21 -18.15 29.17
C GLY A 51 -22.31 -16.69 29.52
N ILE A 52 -21.18 -15.97 29.60
CA ILE A 52 -21.11 -14.55 29.95
C ILE A 52 -20.64 -13.78 28.73
N SER A 53 -21.47 -12.87 28.20
CA SER A 53 -21.18 -12.11 26.99
C SER A 53 -21.00 -10.62 27.24
N ASP A 54 -21.29 -10.14 28.45
CA ASP A 54 -21.13 -8.73 28.81
C ASP A 54 -19.72 -8.47 29.36
N PRO A 55 -18.86 -7.71 28.63
CA PRO A 55 -17.51 -7.39 29.10
C PRO A 55 -17.49 -6.64 30.44
N ALA A 56 -18.57 -5.98 30.82
CA ALA A 56 -18.67 -5.26 32.09
C ALA A 56 -18.97 -6.20 33.26
N HIS A 57 -19.39 -7.45 33.02
CA HIS A 57 -19.68 -8.43 34.04
C HIS A 57 -18.40 -8.80 34.81
N PHE A 58 -18.48 -8.88 36.13
CA PHE A 58 -17.31 -9.15 36.98
C PHE A 58 -16.63 -10.50 36.66
N ALA A 59 -17.40 -11.47 36.20
CA ALA A 59 -16.90 -12.80 35.87
C ALA A 59 -16.58 -12.97 34.37
N TYR A 60 -16.53 -11.91 33.61
CA TYR A 60 -16.16 -11.98 32.19
C TYR A 60 -14.75 -12.57 32.05
N PRO A 61 -14.53 -13.50 31.09
CA PRO A 61 -13.24 -14.17 30.98
C PRO A 61 -12.07 -13.20 30.73
N THR A 62 -11.01 -13.36 31.51
CA THR A 62 -9.79 -12.54 31.36
C THR A 62 -9.20 -12.68 29.98
N TYR A 63 -9.20 -13.91 29.44
CA TYR A 63 -8.70 -14.16 28.09
C TYR A 63 -9.49 -13.38 27.03
N ALA A 64 -10.81 -13.38 27.11
CA ALA A 64 -11.65 -12.63 26.18
C ALA A 64 -11.43 -11.13 26.30
N ARG A 65 -11.24 -10.62 27.53
CA ARG A 65 -10.94 -9.22 27.77
C ARG A 65 -9.63 -8.80 27.12
N ALA A 66 -8.59 -9.62 27.27
CA ALA A 66 -7.29 -9.39 26.62
C ALA A 66 -7.40 -9.46 25.09
N ALA A 67 -8.19 -10.40 24.58
CA ALA A 67 -8.41 -10.55 23.15
C ALA A 67 -9.14 -9.34 22.55
N ILE A 68 -10.11 -8.76 23.26
CA ILE A 68 -10.80 -7.53 22.87
C ILE A 68 -9.79 -6.37 22.75
N ALA A 69 -8.91 -6.23 23.73
CA ALA A 69 -7.90 -5.16 23.71
C ALA A 69 -6.95 -5.30 22.53
N ARG A 70 -6.51 -6.52 22.24
CA ARG A 70 -5.63 -6.81 21.09
C ARG A 70 -6.34 -6.55 19.77
N ARG A 71 -7.61 -6.99 19.66
CA ARG A 71 -8.41 -6.75 18.45
C ARG A 71 -8.59 -5.24 18.21
N ASP A 72 -8.88 -4.48 19.24
CA ASP A 72 -9.08 -3.04 19.14
C ASP A 72 -7.78 -2.32 18.73
N ASN A 73 -6.63 -2.78 19.24
CA ASN A 73 -5.33 -2.28 18.82
C ASN A 73 -5.07 -2.57 17.34
N LEU A 74 -5.40 -3.78 16.87
CA LEU A 74 -5.27 -4.15 15.47
C LEU A 74 -6.16 -3.27 14.58
N LYS A 75 -7.39 -3.01 15.00
CA LYS A 75 -8.31 -2.13 14.25
C LYS A 75 -7.76 -0.71 14.11
N ARG A 76 -7.16 -0.17 15.17
CA ARG A 76 -6.51 1.15 15.10
C ARG A 76 -5.34 1.14 14.14
N SER A 77 -4.52 0.07 14.16
CA SER A 77 -3.40 -0.07 13.22
C SER A 77 -3.88 -0.19 11.78
N ILE A 78 -4.98 -0.90 11.55
CA ILE A 78 -5.60 -1.01 10.21
C ILE A 78 -6.05 0.36 9.71
N ASP A 79 -6.67 1.17 10.57
CA ASP A 79 -7.11 2.51 10.20
C ASP A 79 -5.92 3.40 9.83
N ASP A 80 -4.83 3.35 10.61
CA ASP A 80 -3.61 4.08 10.32
C ASP A 80 -2.99 3.64 8.98
N LEU A 81 -2.92 2.33 8.76
CA LEU A 81 -2.38 1.76 7.53
C LEU A 81 -3.24 2.10 6.32
N THR A 82 -4.56 2.16 6.48
CA THR A 82 -5.47 2.57 5.42
C THR A 82 -5.17 4.01 4.96
N GLY A 83 -4.91 4.90 5.93
CA GLY A 83 -4.46 6.26 5.62
C GLY A 83 -3.12 6.29 4.88
N GLN A 84 -2.18 5.41 5.28
CA GLN A 84 -0.89 5.28 4.61
C GLN A 84 -1.02 4.74 3.18
N ILE A 85 -1.98 3.85 2.93
CA ILE A 85 -2.27 3.36 1.58
C ILE A 85 -2.68 4.52 0.67
N GLU A 86 -3.55 5.40 1.14
CA GLU A 86 -4.00 6.55 0.36
C GLU A 86 -2.82 7.46 -0.01
N GLN A 87 -1.93 7.72 0.95
CA GLN A 87 -0.72 8.51 0.71
C GLN A 87 0.23 7.80 -0.26
N ALA A 88 0.41 6.49 -0.10
CA ALA A 88 1.29 5.71 -0.96
C ALA A 88 0.76 5.62 -2.40
N LYS A 89 -0.56 5.50 -2.58
CA LYS A 89 -1.19 5.53 -3.90
C LYS A 89 -1.04 6.89 -4.57
N ALA A 90 -1.19 7.97 -3.82
CA ALA A 90 -0.98 9.32 -4.34
C ALA A 90 0.48 9.51 -4.80
N ALA A 91 1.44 9.00 -4.03
CA ALA A 91 2.85 9.05 -4.39
C ALA A 91 3.15 8.21 -5.64
N GLU A 92 2.50 7.06 -5.80
CA GLU A 92 2.62 6.25 -7.02
C GLU A 92 2.07 6.99 -8.23
N GLU A 93 0.90 7.59 -8.12
CA GLU A 93 0.29 8.37 -9.21
C GLU A 93 1.19 9.53 -9.63
N GLU A 94 1.78 10.22 -8.67
CA GLU A 94 2.71 11.31 -8.92
C GLU A 94 3.96 10.83 -9.65
N ALA A 95 4.51 9.70 -9.24
CA ALA A 95 5.67 9.09 -9.90
C ALA A 95 5.33 8.65 -11.32
N GLN A 96 4.14 8.09 -11.55
CA GLN A 96 3.67 7.71 -12.88
C GLN A 96 3.47 8.91 -13.78
N ALA A 97 2.91 9.99 -13.26
CA ALA A 97 2.73 11.24 -14.03
C ALA A 97 4.08 11.83 -14.44
N GLU A 98 5.06 11.79 -13.54
CA GLU A 98 6.40 12.26 -13.83
C GLU A 98 7.09 11.40 -14.90
N LEU A 99 6.97 10.08 -14.79
CA LEU A 99 7.49 9.17 -15.80
C LEU A 99 6.87 9.45 -17.17
N ALA A 100 5.55 9.60 -17.23
CA ALA A 100 4.84 9.89 -18.47
C ALA A 100 5.34 11.19 -19.12
N LYS A 101 5.61 12.22 -18.30
CA LYS A 101 6.16 13.49 -18.76
C LYS A 101 7.51 13.30 -19.43
N TYR A 102 8.41 12.54 -18.80
CA TYR A 102 9.75 12.30 -19.36
C TYR A 102 9.70 11.41 -20.58
N GLU A 103 8.82 10.42 -20.62
CA GLU A 103 8.61 9.60 -21.83
C GLU A 103 8.12 10.42 -23.01
N SER A 104 7.23 11.38 -22.77
CA SER A 104 6.74 12.30 -23.79
C SER A 104 7.87 13.18 -24.32
N LEU A 105 8.74 13.70 -23.44
CA LEU A 105 9.90 14.50 -23.84
C LEU A 105 10.89 13.65 -24.65
N GLU A 106 11.16 12.43 -24.22
CA GLU A 106 12.03 11.51 -24.94
C GLU A 106 11.48 11.23 -26.35
N GLY A 107 10.19 10.99 -26.47
CA GLY A 107 9.54 10.76 -27.75
C GLY A 107 9.67 11.95 -28.71
N ARG A 108 9.53 13.17 -28.19
CA ARG A 108 9.73 14.40 -28.98
C ARG A 108 11.16 14.53 -29.46
N GLU A 109 12.13 14.29 -28.59
CA GLU A 109 13.56 14.36 -28.95
C GLU A 109 13.91 13.35 -30.04
N LYS A 110 13.43 12.12 -29.91
CA LYS A 110 13.64 11.08 -30.91
C LYS A 110 13.00 11.43 -32.24
N ALA A 111 11.82 12.01 -32.23
CA ALA A 111 11.13 12.45 -33.44
C ALA A 111 11.92 13.58 -34.14
N ILE A 112 12.46 14.54 -33.39
CA ILE A 112 13.30 15.60 -33.92
C ILE A 112 14.59 15.05 -34.51
N GLU A 113 15.26 14.14 -33.81
CA GLU A 113 16.49 13.49 -34.29
C GLU A 113 16.25 12.77 -35.63
N ARG A 114 15.14 12.03 -35.75
CA ARG A 114 14.76 11.35 -37.00
C ARG A 114 14.46 12.32 -38.11
N ALA A 115 13.80 13.44 -37.84
CA ALA A 115 13.51 14.47 -38.83
C ALA A 115 14.79 15.12 -39.34
N VAL A 116 15.75 15.40 -38.44
CA VAL A 116 17.05 15.96 -38.78
C VAL A 116 17.87 14.98 -39.67
N GLU A 117 17.92 13.71 -39.29
CA GLU A 117 18.60 12.68 -40.09
C GLU A 117 17.98 12.54 -41.48
N SER A 118 16.66 12.55 -41.57
CA SER A 118 15.94 12.45 -42.84
C SER A 118 16.24 13.67 -43.72
N ALA A 119 16.29 14.87 -43.14
CA ALA A 119 16.65 16.07 -43.89
C ALA A 119 18.09 16.06 -44.35
N ALA A 120 19.01 15.49 -43.57
CA ALA A 120 20.43 15.40 -43.94
C ALA A 120 20.69 14.42 -45.09
N ARG A 121 19.77 13.50 -45.34
CA ARG A 121 19.89 12.54 -46.45
C ARG A 121 19.36 13.07 -47.78
N LEU A 122 18.71 14.19 -47.78
CA LEU A 122 18.22 14.83 -48.98
C LEU A 122 19.33 15.68 -49.61
#